data_a2918faa24f6830690eeb64d9af328e5
#
_entry.id   a2918faa24f6830690eeb64d9af328e5
#
_cell.length_a   1.000
_cell.length_b   1.000
_cell.length_c   1.000
_cell.angle_alpha   90.00
_cell.angle_beta   90.00
_cell.angle_gamma   90.00
#
_symmetry.space_group_name_H-M   'P 1'
#
loop_
_entity.id
_entity.type
_entity.pdbx_description
1 polymer ?
#
loop_
_entity_poly.entity_id
_entity_poly.type
_entity_poly.pdbx_seq_one_letter_code
_entity_poly.pdbx_strand_id
1 'polypeptide(L)'
;MDILDYESTVRPEWWLKQIGDCDWAGARYLFTLLTENRFHELCGEKARLLLLTDGTKLVSFCTYAEKDDIPDTELTPWMGFVYTRPDYRGRRLIGRLIPRVKKMARDDGYDALWISTGETGLYEKYGAEYVTDMTDARGGNSRIYRMDAYGFYGWKDADVKARTDGYPGIETPKDLYRVLWHVWSKETCTARMREDWTEENRTLGQCSITAFLAQDIFGGRVWGIPQADGSFHCFNAVENRIFDLTSEQFGDRKLDYSLRHEQLRHDHFMKPGKRERYEALKEALKQELKP
;
A
#
# COMPACT_ATOMS: atom_id res chain seq x y z
N MET A 1 -10.00 12.61 11.55
CA MET A 1 -9.34 11.39 12.06
C MET A 1 -7.97 11.29 11.44
N ASP A 2 -6.93 11.20 12.27
CA ASP A 2 -5.53 11.23 11.88
C ASP A 2 -4.86 9.90 12.25
N ILE A 3 -3.83 9.53 11.50
CA ILE A 3 -2.99 8.38 11.82
C ILE A 3 -1.69 8.92 12.40
N LEU A 4 -1.38 8.49 13.62
CA LEU A 4 -0.16 8.85 14.33
C LEU A 4 0.72 7.60 14.49
N ASP A 5 2.03 7.78 14.38
CA ASP A 5 2.99 6.80 14.88
C ASP A 5 3.20 7.08 16.38
N TYR A 6 2.98 6.09 17.22
CA TYR A 6 3.03 6.23 18.68
C TYR A 6 4.37 6.81 19.18
N GLU A 7 5.48 6.35 18.60
CA GLU A 7 6.82 6.79 18.99
C GLU A 7 7.10 8.26 18.65
N SER A 8 6.40 8.78 17.62
CA SER A 8 6.53 10.17 17.20
C SER A 8 5.53 11.10 17.87
N THR A 9 4.69 10.61 18.78
CA THR A 9 3.68 11.44 19.45
C THR A 9 4.29 12.33 20.51
N VAL A 10 3.74 13.54 20.66
CA VAL A 10 4.17 14.48 21.70
C VAL A 10 3.60 14.18 23.11
N ARG A 11 2.72 13.21 23.23
CA ARG A 11 2.06 12.80 24.49
C ARG A 11 1.89 11.29 24.56
N PRO A 12 2.96 10.50 24.57
CA PRO A 12 2.88 9.05 24.56
C PRO A 12 2.08 8.50 25.75
N GLU A 13 2.19 9.10 26.96
CA GLU A 13 1.48 8.66 28.16
C GLU A 13 -0.05 8.80 28.01
N TRP A 14 -0.50 9.81 27.27
CA TRP A 14 -1.92 10.02 26.99
C TRP A 14 -2.51 8.88 26.15
N TRP A 15 -1.79 8.49 25.12
CA TRP A 15 -2.19 7.39 24.26
C TRP A 15 -2.03 6.04 24.93
N LEU A 16 -0.95 5.85 25.68
CA LEU A 16 -0.69 4.64 26.46
C LEU A 16 -1.84 4.36 27.44
N LYS A 17 -2.31 5.36 28.17
CA LYS A 17 -3.47 5.22 29.05
C LYS A 17 -4.71 4.76 28.28
N GLN A 18 -5.00 5.35 27.13
CA GLN A 18 -6.18 4.97 26.34
C GLN A 18 -6.07 3.55 25.75
N ILE A 19 -4.86 3.06 25.44
CA ILE A 19 -4.62 1.67 25.06
C ILE A 19 -4.94 0.75 26.25
N GLY A 20 -4.45 1.07 27.45
CA GLY A 20 -4.71 0.28 28.66
C GLY A 20 -6.20 0.24 29.06
N ASP A 21 -6.96 1.29 28.76
CA ASP A 21 -8.40 1.40 29.04
C ASP A 21 -9.29 0.64 28.02
N CYS A 22 -8.69 -0.02 26.99
CA CYS A 22 -9.45 -0.79 26.01
C CYS A 22 -10.01 -2.10 26.61
N ASP A 23 -11.17 -2.52 26.13
CA ASP A 23 -11.92 -3.70 26.59
C ASP A 23 -11.35 -5.04 26.06
N TRP A 24 -10.14 -5.03 25.52
CA TRP A 24 -9.51 -6.19 24.87
C TRP A 24 -8.23 -6.65 25.58
N ALA A 25 -8.09 -7.96 25.77
CA ALA A 25 -6.91 -8.54 26.45
C ALA A 25 -5.61 -8.24 25.72
N GLY A 26 -5.63 -8.24 24.36
CA GLY A 26 -4.46 -7.88 23.55
C GLY A 26 -4.03 -6.44 23.76
N ALA A 27 -4.96 -5.50 23.94
CA ALA A 27 -4.63 -4.11 24.25
C ALA A 27 -3.96 -3.97 25.61
N ARG A 28 -4.43 -4.70 26.64
CA ARG A 28 -3.79 -4.71 27.96
C ARG A 28 -2.39 -5.32 27.90
N TYR A 29 -2.20 -6.34 27.11
CA TYR A 29 -0.87 -6.92 26.89
C TYR A 29 0.06 -5.93 26.17
N LEU A 30 -0.42 -5.28 25.12
CA LEU A 30 0.34 -4.23 24.44
C LEU A 30 0.70 -3.07 25.39
N PHE A 31 -0.23 -2.65 26.24
CA PHE A 31 0.02 -1.65 27.28
C PHE A 31 1.17 -2.07 28.21
N THR A 32 1.19 -3.34 28.65
CA THR A 32 2.28 -3.89 29.47
C THR A 32 3.60 -3.85 28.74
N LEU A 33 3.64 -4.30 27.47
CA LEU A 33 4.86 -4.27 26.66
C LEU A 33 5.44 -2.87 26.48
N LEU A 34 4.59 -1.88 26.25
CA LEU A 34 5.01 -0.49 26.11
C LEU A 34 5.49 0.09 27.45
N THR A 35 4.81 -0.21 28.58
CA THR A 35 5.18 0.28 29.90
C THR A 35 6.51 -0.32 30.38
N GLU A 36 6.77 -1.59 30.07
CA GLU A 36 7.99 -2.32 30.43
C GLU A 36 9.13 -2.13 29.43
N ASN A 37 8.95 -1.32 28.37
CA ASN A 37 9.91 -1.15 27.27
C ASN A 37 10.28 -2.45 26.56
N ARG A 38 9.36 -3.40 26.47
CA ARG A 38 9.56 -4.73 25.86
C ARG A 38 8.92 -4.86 24.47
N PHE A 39 8.33 -3.79 23.97
CA PHE A 39 7.63 -3.81 22.69
C PHE A 39 8.58 -4.25 21.55
N HIS A 40 9.73 -3.62 21.42
CA HIS A 40 10.72 -3.96 20.38
C HIS A 40 11.41 -5.31 20.60
N GLU A 41 11.62 -5.72 21.85
CA GLU A 41 12.14 -7.06 22.18
C GLU A 41 11.27 -8.16 21.56
N LEU A 42 9.94 -8.03 21.69
CA LEU A 42 8.99 -9.04 21.28
C LEU A 42 8.48 -8.87 19.84
N CYS A 43 8.33 -7.64 19.38
CA CYS A 43 7.76 -7.35 18.07
C CYS A 43 8.81 -7.08 16.97
N GLY A 44 10.09 -6.89 17.37
CA GLY A 44 11.21 -6.56 16.47
C GLY A 44 11.61 -5.08 16.53
N GLU A 45 12.84 -4.77 16.14
CA GLU A 45 13.40 -3.42 16.24
C GLU A 45 12.69 -2.41 15.32
N LYS A 46 12.20 -2.86 14.17
CA LYS A 46 11.44 -2.03 13.23
C LYS A 46 9.95 -1.95 13.54
N ALA A 47 9.50 -2.59 14.63
CA ALA A 47 8.09 -2.55 15.00
C ALA A 47 7.60 -1.12 15.21
N ARG A 48 6.37 -0.84 14.77
CA ARG A 48 5.68 0.45 14.94
C ARG A 48 4.25 0.24 15.40
N LEU A 49 3.80 1.11 16.26
CA LEU A 49 2.41 1.15 16.70
C LEU A 49 1.71 2.35 16.05
N LEU A 50 0.73 2.07 15.20
CA LEU A 50 -0.07 3.08 14.50
C LEU A 50 -1.38 3.31 15.24
N LEU A 51 -1.68 4.56 15.54
CA LEU A 51 -2.89 5.02 16.22
C LEU A 51 -3.78 5.76 15.23
N LEU A 52 -5.04 5.35 15.10
CA LEU A 52 -6.07 6.12 14.42
C LEU A 52 -6.82 6.92 15.49
N THR A 53 -6.85 8.25 15.35
CA THR A 53 -7.39 9.17 16.36
C THR A 53 -8.50 10.06 15.81
N ASP A 54 -9.41 10.46 16.70
CA ASP A 54 -10.42 11.49 16.44
C ASP A 54 -10.18 12.62 17.45
N GLY A 55 -9.41 13.63 17.04
CA GLY A 55 -8.86 14.61 17.96
C GLY A 55 -8.00 13.98 19.03
N THR A 56 -8.42 14.06 20.29
CA THR A 56 -7.71 13.49 21.45
C THR A 56 -8.15 12.08 21.82
N LYS A 57 -9.08 11.48 21.06
CA LYS A 57 -9.63 10.15 21.33
C LYS A 57 -8.96 9.10 20.45
N LEU A 58 -8.46 8.04 21.08
CA LEU A 58 -8.00 6.85 20.39
C LEU A 58 -9.22 6.07 19.85
N VAL A 59 -9.24 5.79 18.56
CA VAL A 59 -10.36 5.14 17.87
C VAL A 59 -10.03 3.71 17.50
N SER A 60 -8.85 3.51 16.92
CA SER A 60 -8.35 2.23 16.46
C SER A 60 -6.83 2.23 16.49
N PHE A 61 -6.22 1.06 16.54
CA PHE A 61 -4.77 0.93 16.39
C PHE A 61 -4.41 -0.42 15.77
N CYS A 62 -3.19 -0.51 15.29
CA CYS A 62 -2.54 -1.76 14.89
C CYS A 62 -1.02 -1.61 15.01
N THR A 63 -0.31 -2.73 15.00
CA THR A 63 1.14 -2.74 14.86
C THR A 63 1.57 -3.16 13.46
N TYR A 64 2.69 -2.63 13.01
CA TYR A 64 3.58 -3.22 12.03
C TYR A 64 4.73 -3.84 12.81
N ALA A 65 5.06 -5.09 12.58
CA ALA A 65 6.01 -5.82 13.42
C ALA A 65 6.79 -6.88 12.62
N GLU A 66 8.04 -7.13 13.02
CA GLU A 66 8.84 -8.21 12.44
C GLU A 66 8.43 -9.58 12.98
N LYS A 67 7.85 -9.61 14.19
CA LYS A 67 7.37 -10.83 14.88
C LYS A 67 5.96 -10.61 15.42
N ASP A 68 5.21 -11.70 15.52
CA ASP A 68 3.88 -11.74 16.14
C ASP A 68 3.81 -12.93 17.12
N ASP A 69 2.62 -13.32 17.53
CA ASP A 69 2.39 -14.39 18.51
C ASP A 69 2.55 -15.82 17.91
N ILE A 70 3.04 -15.95 16.69
CA ILE A 70 3.34 -17.26 16.06
C ILE A 70 4.82 -17.58 16.25
N PRO A 71 5.16 -18.58 17.09
CA PRO A 71 6.55 -18.97 17.30
C PRO A 71 7.11 -19.76 16.11
N ASP A 72 8.45 -19.82 16.03
CA ASP A 72 9.20 -20.69 15.10
C ASP A 72 8.79 -20.52 13.62
N THR A 73 8.54 -19.27 13.18
CA THR A 73 8.16 -18.96 11.80
C THR A 73 9.13 -17.92 11.18
N GLU A 74 9.36 -18.09 9.86
CA GLU A 74 10.09 -17.11 9.03
C GLU A 74 9.15 -16.05 8.42
N LEU A 75 7.85 -16.14 8.70
CA LEU A 75 6.88 -15.18 8.19
C LEU A 75 7.12 -13.79 8.80
N THR A 76 7.29 -12.80 7.95
CA THR A 76 7.53 -11.40 8.32
C THR A 76 7.19 -10.50 7.12
N PRO A 77 6.82 -9.21 7.27
CA PRO A 77 6.37 -8.58 8.50
C PRO A 77 4.90 -8.88 8.83
N TRP A 78 4.48 -8.52 10.04
CA TRP A 78 3.13 -8.76 10.54
C TRP A 78 2.34 -7.47 10.73
N MET A 79 1.05 -7.53 10.48
CA MET A 79 0.08 -6.56 10.99
C MET A 79 -0.63 -7.21 12.19
N GLY A 80 -0.24 -6.79 13.39
CA GLY A 80 -0.71 -7.35 14.66
C GLY A 80 -1.46 -6.35 15.53
N PHE A 81 -1.89 -6.76 16.71
CA PHE A 81 -2.59 -5.94 17.70
C PHE A 81 -3.70 -5.06 17.13
N VAL A 82 -4.49 -5.60 16.21
CA VAL A 82 -5.54 -4.84 15.53
C VAL A 82 -6.75 -4.67 16.42
N TYR A 83 -7.08 -3.42 16.76
CA TYR A 83 -8.21 -3.09 17.62
C TYR A 83 -8.98 -1.88 17.09
N THR A 84 -10.30 -1.91 17.25
CA THR A 84 -11.19 -0.76 17.06
C THR A 84 -12.15 -0.70 18.22
N ARG A 85 -12.28 0.49 18.82
CA ARG A 85 -13.22 0.74 19.94
C ARG A 85 -14.64 0.34 19.56
N PRO A 86 -15.44 -0.25 20.49
CA PRO A 86 -16.79 -0.74 20.20
C PRO A 86 -17.70 0.31 19.55
N ASP A 87 -17.68 1.55 20.03
CA ASP A 87 -18.48 2.66 19.54
C ASP A 87 -18.11 3.16 18.12
N TYR A 88 -16.99 2.64 17.57
CA TYR A 88 -16.49 2.94 16.22
C TYR A 88 -16.50 1.73 15.27
N ARG A 89 -16.86 0.55 15.76
CA ARG A 89 -16.94 -0.67 14.92
C ARG A 89 -17.97 -0.52 13.79
N GLY A 90 -17.85 -1.34 12.76
CA GLY A 90 -18.73 -1.30 11.57
C GLY A 90 -18.43 -0.18 10.57
N ARG A 91 -17.54 0.75 10.87
CA ARG A 91 -17.17 1.91 10.01
C ARG A 91 -15.96 1.64 9.12
N ARG A 92 -15.48 0.40 9.04
CA ARG A 92 -14.32 -0.02 8.23
C ARG A 92 -13.03 0.74 8.53
N LEU A 93 -12.80 1.16 9.77
CA LEU A 93 -11.70 2.03 10.13
C LEU A 93 -10.32 1.40 10.00
N ILE A 94 -10.21 0.06 10.14
CA ILE A 94 -8.98 -0.67 9.85
C ILE A 94 -8.50 -0.44 8.39
N GLY A 95 -9.42 -0.22 7.45
CA GLY A 95 -9.11 0.12 6.07
C GLY A 95 -8.30 1.42 5.92
N ARG A 96 -8.27 2.30 6.93
CA ARG A 96 -7.41 3.48 6.95
C ARG A 96 -5.99 3.18 7.43
N LEU A 97 -5.83 2.18 8.30
CA LEU A 97 -4.52 1.75 8.83
C LEU A 97 -3.76 0.85 7.83
N ILE A 98 -4.48 -0.03 7.12
CA ILE A 98 -3.89 -0.98 6.17
C ILE A 98 -2.98 -0.32 5.13
N PRO A 99 -3.35 0.78 4.44
CA PRO A 99 -2.45 1.41 3.47
C PRO A 99 -1.14 1.89 4.09
N ARG A 100 -1.16 2.34 5.36
CA ARG A 100 0.04 2.76 6.08
C ARG A 100 0.95 1.58 6.41
N VAL A 101 0.38 0.47 6.88
CA VAL A 101 1.14 -0.77 7.16
C VAL A 101 1.72 -1.34 5.87
N LYS A 102 0.95 -1.36 4.77
CA LYS A 102 1.45 -1.77 3.45
C LYS A 102 2.61 -0.91 2.96
N LYS A 103 2.52 0.42 3.17
CA LYS A 103 3.63 1.32 2.82
C LYS A 103 4.88 0.97 3.61
N MET A 104 4.77 0.74 4.92
CA MET A 104 5.91 0.35 5.76
C MET A 104 6.55 -0.95 5.27
N ALA A 105 5.74 -1.95 4.92
CA ALA A 105 6.24 -3.20 4.35
C ALA A 105 7.01 -2.97 3.03
N ARG A 106 6.48 -2.13 2.14
CA ARG A 106 7.16 -1.78 0.87
C ARG A 106 8.48 -1.04 1.11
N ASP A 107 8.48 -0.06 2.02
CA ASP A 107 9.67 0.73 2.36
C ASP A 107 10.78 -0.16 2.97
N ASP A 108 10.40 -1.23 3.67
CA ASP A 108 11.31 -2.25 4.20
C ASP A 108 11.65 -3.37 3.19
N GLY A 109 11.14 -3.30 1.94
CA GLY A 109 11.45 -4.25 0.86
C GLY A 109 10.63 -5.54 0.87
N TYR A 110 9.50 -5.59 1.59
CA TYR A 110 8.63 -6.75 1.62
C TYR A 110 7.50 -6.68 0.60
N ASP A 111 7.24 -7.78 -0.08
CA ASP A 111 6.15 -7.92 -1.06
C ASP A 111 4.77 -8.14 -0.42
N ALA A 112 4.73 -8.60 0.81
CA ALA A 112 3.51 -8.94 1.53
C ALA A 112 3.68 -8.70 3.02
N LEU A 113 2.55 -8.66 3.71
CA LEU A 113 2.48 -8.71 5.17
C LEU A 113 1.56 -9.86 5.60
N TRP A 114 1.74 -10.31 6.84
CA TRP A 114 1.04 -11.43 7.43
C TRP A 114 0.13 -10.97 8.56
N ILE A 115 -0.93 -11.70 8.80
CA ILE A 115 -1.91 -11.42 9.84
C ILE A 115 -2.24 -12.73 10.55
N SER A 116 -2.04 -12.78 11.86
CA SER A 116 -2.48 -13.86 12.75
C SER A 116 -3.80 -13.44 13.41
N THR A 117 -4.84 -14.26 13.30
CA THR A 117 -6.16 -13.88 13.82
C THR A 117 -7.10 -15.07 14.00
N GLY A 118 -8.03 -14.96 14.95
CA GLY A 118 -9.20 -15.84 15.03
C GLY A 118 -10.39 -15.40 14.16
N GLU A 119 -10.33 -14.20 13.55
CA GLU A 119 -11.43 -13.64 12.77
C GLU A 119 -11.52 -14.26 11.36
N THR A 120 -12.74 -14.39 10.84
CA THR A 120 -13.01 -14.81 9.47
C THR A 120 -13.84 -13.74 8.74
N GLY A 121 -13.59 -13.57 7.44
CA GLY A 121 -14.35 -12.63 6.61
C GLY A 121 -14.07 -11.14 6.92
N LEU A 122 -13.06 -10.83 7.76
CA LEU A 122 -12.66 -9.46 8.04
C LEU A 122 -11.58 -8.98 7.07
N TYR A 123 -10.45 -9.64 7.07
CA TYR A 123 -9.28 -9.22 6.29
C TYR A 123 -9.41 -9.53 4.81
N GLU A 124 -10.23 -10.52 4.44
CA GLU A 124 -10.56 -10.82 3.05
C GLU A 124 -11.25 -9.65 2.34
N LYS A 125 -12.00 -8.80 3.08
CA LYS A 125 -12.62 -7.57 2.55
C LYS A 125 -11.59 -6.52 2.12
N TYR A 126 -10.35 -6.67 2.61
CA TYR A 126 -9.21 -5.80 2.30
C TYR A 126 -8.19 -6.49 1.38
N GLY A 127 -8.54 -7.65 0.82
CA GLY A 127 -7.71 -8.38 -0.14
C GLY A 127 -6.70 -9.34 0.47
N ALA A 128 -6.78 -9.62 1.78
CA ALA A 128 -5.99 -10.69 2.38
C ALA A 128 -6.50 -12.07 1.96
N GLU A 129 -5.59 -13.01 1.81
CA GLU A 129 -5.88 -14.38 1.42
C GLU A 129 -5.50 -15.32 2.57
N TYR A 130 -6.43 -16.21 2.94
CA TYR A 130 -6.14 -17.25 3.92
C TYR A 130 -5.10 -18.22 3.38
N VAL A 131 -4.11 -18.54 4.17
CA VAL A 131 -3.00 -19.43 3.79
C VAL A 131 -3.06 -20.75 4.55
N THR A 132 -3.10 -20.69 5.88
CA THR A 132 -3.07 -21.87 6.75
C THR A 132 -3.52 -21.53 8.16
N ASP A 133 -3.63 -22.54 9.01
CA ASP A 133 -3.71 -22.38 10.47
C ASP A 133 -2.34 -22.68 11.09
N MET A 134 -1.98 -21.92 12.14
CA MET A 134 -0.77 -22.14 12.93
C MET A 134 -1.11 -22.05 14.43
N THR A 135 -0.28 -22.67 15.26
CA THR A 135 -0.42 -22.59 16.73
C THR A 135 0.22 -21.31 17.24
N ASP A 136 -0.54 -20.50 17.97
CA ASP A 136 -0.03 -19.30 18.64
C ASP A 136 0.81 -19.64 19.89
N ALA A 137 1.52 -18.66 20.44
CA ALA A 137 2.41 -18.83 21.61
C ALA A 137 1.67 -19.27 22.88
N ARG A 138 0.34 -19.24 22.90
CA ARG A 138 -0.52 -19.71 24.02
C ARG A 138 -1.09 -21.10 23.78
N GLY A 139 -0.73 -21.74 22.64
CA GLY A 139 -1.24 -23.05 22.24
C GLY A 139 -2.63 -23.02 21.56
N GLY A 140 -3.12 -21.83 21.22
CA GLY A 140 -4.36 -21.64 20.48
C GLY A 140 -4.16 -21.82 18.98
N ASN A 141 -5.26 -22.09 18.26
CA ASN A 141 -5.24 -22.11 16.79
C ASN A 141 -5.48 -20.71 16.24
N SER A 142 -4.59 -20.23 15.36
CA SER A 142 -4.69 -18.94 14.71
C SER A 142 -4.67 -19.09 13.19
N ARG A 143 -5.56 -18.38 12.51
CA ARG A 143 -5.62 -18.33 11.06
C ARG A 143 -4.58 -17.35 10.54
N ILE A 144 -3.78 -17.80 9.59
CA ILE A 144 -2.76 -16.98 8.95
C ILE A 144 -3.25 -16.49 7.60
N TYR A 145 -3.25 -15.17 7.46
CA TYR A 145 -3.57 -14.50 6.21
C TYR A 145 -2.33 -13.83 5.64
N ARG A 146 -2.23 -13.85 4.31
CA ARG A 146 -1.25 -13.07 3.55
C ARG A 146 -1.96 -11.91 2.87
N MET A 147 -1.38 -10.72 2.94
CA MET A 147 -1.86 -9.52 2.26
C MET A 147 -0.73 -8.93 1.42
N ASP A 148 -0.93 -8.79 0.09
CA ASP A 148 0.05 -8.16 -0.77
C ASP A 148 0.32 -6.72 -0.31
N ALA A 149 1.60 -6.36 -0.14
CA ALA A 149 2.02 -5.00 0.20
C ALA A 149 1.79 -4.04 -0.97
N TYR A 150 1.99 -4.52 -2.18
CA TYR A 150 1.73 -3.82 -3.43
C TYR A 150 0.34 -4.14 -3.97
N GLY A 151 -0.18 -3.25 -4.83
CA GLY A 151 -1.43 -3.51 -5.51
C GLY A 151 -1.86 -2.35 -6.39
N PHE A 152 -2.54 -2.68 -7.48
CA PHE A 152 -3.17 -1.76 -8.40
C PHE A 152 -4.39 -2.44 -9.03
N TYR A 153 -5.24 -1.70 -9.71
CA TYR A 153 -6.37 -2.29 -10.42
C TYR A 153 -5.88 -3.26 -11.49
N GLY A 154 -6.36 -4.51 -11.44
CA GLY A 154 -5.92 -5.59 -12.32
C GLY A 154 -4.70 -6.38 -11.81
N TRP A 155 -4.24 -6.15 -10.59
CA TRP A 155 -3.06 -6.82 -10.00
C TRP A 155 -3.07 -8.34 -10.17
N LYS A 156 -4.21 -9.00 -9.86
CA LYS A 156 -4.30 -10.47 -9.92
C LYS A 156 -4.06 -11.02 -11.33
N ASP A 157 -4.50 -10.27 -12.34
CA ASP A 157 -4.46 -10.66 -13.75
C ASP A 157 -3.31 -10.00 -14.55
N ALA A 158 -2.43 -9.25 -13.87
CA ALA A 158 -1.32 -8.53 -14.48
C ALA A 158 -0.09 -9.43 -14.69
N ASP A 159 -0.28 -10.48 -15.47
CA ASP A 159 0.74 -11.47 -15.84
C ASP A 159 1.22 -11.30 -17.30
N VAL A 160 1.01 -10.12 -17.88
CA VAL A 160 1.46 -9.75 -19.22
C VAL A 160 2.98 -9.74 -19.28
N LYS A 161 3.57 -10.42 -20.28
CA LYS A 161 5.03 -10.49 -20.42
C LYS A 161 5.62 -9.26 -21.10
N ALA A 162 6.79 -8.84 -20.63
CA ALA A 162 7.56 -7.78 -21.29
C ALA A 162 7.92 -8.18 -22.73
N ARG A 163 7.89 -7.20 -23.64
CA ARG A 163 8.23 -7.35 -25.06
C ARG A 163 9.60 -6.81 -25.43
N THR A 164 10.37 -6.36 -24.42
CA THR A 164 11.69 -5.77 -24.60
C THR A 164 12.62 -6.17 -23.48
N ASP A 165 13.89 -6.42 -23.79
CA ASP A 165 14.94 -6.70 -22.81
C ASP A 165 15.61 -5.41 -22.27
N GLY A 166 15.09 -4.23 -22.66
CA GLY A 166 15.66 -2.94 -22.30
C GLY A 166 15.49 -2.54 -20.82
N TYR A 167 14.80 -3.39 -20.02
CA TYR A 167 14.52 -3.16 -18.60
C TYR A 167 14.77 -4.45 -17.80
N PRO A 168 16.03 -4.75 -17.44
CA PRO A 168 16.38 -5.98 -16.73
C PRO A 168 15.58 -6.18 -15.46
N GLY A 169 15.08 -7.40 -15.20
CA GLY A 169 14.30 -7.75 -14.03
C GLY A 169 12.82 -7.35 -14.10
N ILE A 170 12.37 -6.65 -15.14
CA ILE A 170 10.95 -6.34 -15.37
C ILE A 170 10.37 -7.34 -16.36
N GLU A 171 9.68 -8.35 -15.86
CA GLU A 171 9.01 -9.37 -16.69
C GLU A 171 7.50 -9.10 -16.83
N THR A 172 6.88 -8.49 -15.80
CA THR A 172 5.43 -8.26 -15.70
C THR A 172 5.12 -6.84 -15.22
N PRO A 173 3.86 -6.36 -15.37
CA PRO A 173 3.44 -5.09 -14.77
C PRO A 173 3.62 -5.02 -13.25
N LYS A 174 3.61 -6.18 -12.56
CA LYS A 174 3.88 -6.24 -11.12
C LYS A 174 5.32 -5.85 -10.80
N ASP A 175 6.28 -6.34 -11.59
CA ASP A 175 7.70 -6.01 -11.40
C ASP A 175 7.94 -4.54 -11.71
N LEU A 176 7.36 -4.03 -12.81
CA LEU A 176 7.43 -2.60 -13.14
C LEU A 176 6.87 -1.74 -11.99
N TYR A 177 5.72 -2.13 -11.42
CA TYR A 177 5.10 -1.37 -10.33
C TYR A 177 6.00 -1.33 -9.08
N ARG A 178 6.62 -2.46 -8.69
CA ARG A 178 7.53 -2.52 -7.53
C ARG A 178 8.69 -1.54 -7.70
N VAL A 179 9.33 -1.53 -8.86
CA VAL A 179 10.43 -0.60 -9.14
C VAL A 179 9.94 0.84 -9.19
N LEU A 180 8.82 1.11 -9.87
CA LEU A 180 8.24 2.44 -9.97
C LEU A 180 7.84 3.02 -8.60
N TRP A 181 7.51 2.18 -7.63
CA TRP A 181 7.24 2.62 -6.26
C TRP A 181 8.39 3.44 -5.68
N HIS A 182 9.63 3.09 -5.99
CA HIS A 182 10.83 3.80 -5.54
C HIS A 182 11.24 4.96 -6.46
N VAL A 183 10.75 4.96 -7.69
CA VAL A 183 11.13 5.91 -8.74
C VAL A 183 10.17 7.11 -8.86
N TRP A 184 8.87 6.91 -8.59
CA TRP A 184 7.91 8.02 -8.62
C TRP A 184 8.29 9.10 -7.62
N SER A 185 8.31 10.33 -8.09
CA SER A 185 8.75 11.47 -7.31
C SER A 185 7.89 12.72 -7.58
N LYS A 186 8.10 13.75 -6.79
CA LYS A 186 7.47 15.06 -6.96
C LYS A 186 7.80 15.68 -8.33
N GLU A 187 9.01 15.44 -8.84
CA GLU A 187 9.49 15.95 -10.14
C GLU A 187 8.76 15.30 -11.31
N THR A 188 8.47 14.01 -11.23
CA THR A 188 7.71 13.27 -12.25
C THR A 188 6.20 13.48 -12.13
N CYS A 189 5.69 14.02 -11.03
CA CYS A 189 4.29 14.38 -10.87
C CYS A 189 3.86 15.50 -11.83
N THR A 190 2.59 15.46 -12.29
CA THR A 190 2.04 16.55 -13.11
C THR A 190 2.04 17.88 -12.35
N ALA A 191 2.39 18.98 -13.02
CA ALA A 191 2.58 20.28 -12.38
C ALA A 191 1.37 20.71 -11.52
N ARG A 192 0.15 20.44 -11.99
CA ARG A 192 -1.09 20.82 -11.28
C ARG A 192 -1.34 20.06 -9.98
N MET A 193 -0.69 18.92 -9.76
CA MET A 193 -0.84 18.06 -8.57
C MET A 193 0.46 17.96 -7.76
N ARG A 194 1.50 18.66 -8.18
CA ARG A 194 2.84 18.53 -7.60
C ARG A 194 2.91 18.94 -6.14
N GLU A 195 2.13 19.94 -5.75
CA GLU A 195 2.09 20.40 -4.36
C GLU A 195 1.34 19.43 -3.43
N ASP A 196 0.40 18.65 -3.99
CA ASP A 196 -0.36 17.63 -3.26
C ASP A 196 0.33 16.26 -3.26
N TRP A 197 1.43 16.10 -4.01
CA TRP A 197 2.20 14.86 -4.07
C TRP A 197 2.93 14.61 -2.75
N THR A 198 2.78 13.40 -2.22
CA THR A 198 3.48 12.95 -1.01
C THR A 198 4.01 11.54 -1.18
N GLU A 199 4.91 11.12 -0.30
CA GLU A 199 5.40 9.74 -0.26
C GLU A 199 4.31 8.72 0.12
N GLU A 200 3.24 9.16 0.77
CA GLU A 200 2.07 8.34 1.06
C GLU A 200 1.19 8.13 -0.18
N ASN A 201 1.26 9.03 -1.16
CA ASN A 201 0.52 8.94 -2.42
C ASN A 201 1.45 9.16 -3.62
N ARG A 202 2.42 8.27 -3.79
CA ARG A 202 3.45 8.34 -4.85
C ARG A 202 2.88 8.28 -6.25
N THR A 203 1.72 7.65 -6.44
CA THR A 203 1.05 7.51 -7.74
C THR A 203 0.32 8.77 -8.19
N LEU A 204 0.15 9.77 -7.32
CA LEU A 204 -0.55 11.00 -7.63
C LEU A 204 0.10 11.74 -8.82
N GLY A 205 -0.72 11.99 -9.85
CA GLY A 205 -0.30 12.74 -11.03
C GLY A 205 0.70 12.03 -11.95
N GLN A 206 0.93 10.72 -11.77
CA GLN A 206 1.87 9.90 -12.54
C GLN A 206 1.22 9.14 -13.71
N CYS A 207 -0.12 9.08 -13.77
CA CYS A 207 -0.86 8.11 -14.58
C CYS A 207 -0.44 8.05 -16.06
N SER A 208 -0.36 9.21 -16.74
CA SER A 208 -0.14 9.22 -18.18
C SER A 208 1.27 8.79 -18.58
N ILE A 209 2.30 9.29 -17.90
CA ILE A 209 3.69 8.93 -18.22
C ILE A 209 3.98 7.46 -17.86
N THR A 210 3.39 6.97 -16.77
CA THR A 210 3.48 5.57 -16.36
C THR A 210 2.79 4.66 -17.39
N ALA A 211 1.60 5.03 -17.86
CA ALA A 211 0.89 4.22 -18.84
C ALA A 211 1.64 4.13 -20.19
N PHE A 212 2.28 5.22 -20.65
CA PHE A 212 3.10 5.17 -21.87
C PHE A 212 4.41 4.43 -21.66
N LEU A 213 5.00 4.47 -20.49
CA LEU A 213 6.18 3.65 -20.16
C LEU A 213 5.82 2.16 -20.12
N ALA A 214 4.69 1.81 -19.50
CA ALA A 214 4.17 0.44 -19.52
C ALA A 214 3.85 -0.04 -20.94
N GLN A 215 3.34 0.84 -21.82
CA GLN A 215 3.14 0.53 -23.24
C GLN A 215 4.45 0.21 -23.96
N ASP A 216 5.54 0.92 -23.67
CA ASP A 216 6.86 0.63 -24.25
C ASP A 216 7.37 -0.76 -23.87
N ILE A 217 7.07 -1.18 -22.64
CA ILE A 217 7.57 -2.46 -22.11
C ILE A 217 6.67 -3.64 -22.52
N PHE A 218 5.35 -3.48 -22.38
CA PHE A 218 4.37 -4.57 -22.54
C PHE A 218 3.57 -4.50 -23.85
N GLY A 219 3.65 -3.37 -24.57
CA GLY A 219 2.82 -3.13 -25.76
C GLY A 219 1.38 -2.76 -25.40
N GLY A 220 0.44 -3.12 -26.30
CA GLY A 220 -0.98 -2.84 -26.12
C GLY A 220 -1.35 -1.37 -26.33
N ARG A 221 -2.40 -0.91 -25.63
CA ARG A 221 -2.98 0.43 -25.79
C ARG A 221 -3.04 1.16 -24.45
N VAL A 222 -2.91 2.49 -24.54
CA VAL A 222 -3.18 3.39 -23.41
C VAL A 222 -4.60 3.94 -23.54
N TRP A 223 -5.38 3.77 -22.49
CA TRP A 223 -6.74 4.28 -22.39
C TRP A 223 -6.84 5.37 -21.33
N GLY A 224 -7.78 6.28 -21.49
CA GLY A 224 -8.05 7.37 -20.56
C GLY A 224 -9.50 7.36 -20.08
N ILE A 225 -9.70 7.41 -18.76
CA ILE A 225 -11.01 7.63 -18.13
C ILE A 225 -11.20 9.14 -17.97
N PRO A 226 -12.28 9.74 -18.52
CA PRO A 226 -12.55 11.17 -18.35
C PRO A 226 -12.67 11.55 -16.87
N GLN A 227 -12.06 12.66 -16.50
CA GLN A 227 -12.18 13.26 -15.18
C GLN A 227 -13.04 14.53 -15.24
N ALA A 228 -13.62 14.95 -14.11
CA ALA A 228 -14.49 16.11 -14.02
C ALA A 228 -13.82 17.42 -14.45
N ASP A 229 -12.50 17.52 -14.36
CA ASP A 229 -11.70 18.68 -14.78
C ASP A 229 -11.33 18.68 -16.27
N GLY A 230 -11.93 17.76 -17.07
CA GLY A 230 -11.63 17.60 -18.49
C GLY A 230 -10.33 16.86 -18.82
N SER A 231 -9.59 16.43 -17.82
CA SER A 231 -8.40 15.59 -17.99
C SER A 231 -8.76 14.11 -18.14
N PHE A 232 -7.75 13.30 -18.43
CA PHE A 232 -7.88 11.85 -18.46
C PHE A 232 -6.98 11.20 -17.42
N HIS A 233 -7.52 10.20 -16.72
CA HIS A 233 -6.72 9.25 -15.98
C HIS A 233 -6.34 8.08 -16.90
N CYS A 234 -5.04 7.82 -17.05
CA CYS A 234 -4.53 6.85 -18.02
C CYS A 234 -4.22 5.49 -17.39
N PHE A 235 -4.53 4.42 -18.12
CA PHE A 235 -4.27 3.03 -17.78
C PHE A 235 -3.95 2.20 -19.02
N ASN A 236 -3.56 0.95 -18.87
CA ASN A 236 -3.15 0.06 -19.94
C ASN A 236 -4.15 -1.06 -20.21
N ALA A 237 -4.26 -1.44 -21.50
CA ALA A 237 -4.88 -2.68 -21.91
C ALA A 237 -3.96 -3.41 -22.88
N VAL A 238 -3.64 -4.67 -22.57
CA VAL A 238 -2.82 -5.56 -23.39
C VAL A 238 -3.61 -6.86 -23.59
N GLU A 239 -3.94 -7.16 -24.82
CA GLU A 239 -4.85 -8.25 -25.16
C GLU A 239 -6.19 -8.11 -24.41
N ASN A 240 -6.56 -9.08 -23.59
CA ASN A 240 -7.75 -9.07 -22.73
C ASN A 240 -7.49 -8.64 -21.29
N ARG A 241 -6.27 -8.21 -20.96
CA ARG A 241 -5.87 -7.77 -19.62
C ARG A 241 -5.94 -6.25 -19.50
N ILE A 242 -6.51 -5.77 -18.42
CA ILE A 242 -6.53 -4.35 -18.06
C ILE A 242 -5.81 -4.20 -16.74
N PHE A 243 -4.87 -3.24 -16.69
CA PHE A 243 -4.16 -2.90 -15.46
C PHE A 243 -3.88 -1.39 -15.38
N ASP A 244 -3.94 -0.87 -14.17
CA ASP A 244 -3.75 0.55 -13.88
C ASP A 244 -2.75 0.71 -12.73
N LEU A 245 -1.48 0.89 -13.09
CA LEU A 245 -0.35 0.98 -12.16
C LEU A 245 -0.46 2.18 -11.20
N THR A 246 -1.39 3.10 -11.43
CA THR A 246 -1.53 4.33 -10.63
C THR A 246 -2.92 4.47 -10.01
N SER A 247 -3.69 3.39 -9.95
CA SER A 247 -5.06 3.39 -9.41
C SER A 247 -5.11 3.75 -7.92
N GLU A 248 -4.06 3.50 -7.14
CA GLU A 248 -3.99 3.83 -5.71
C GLU A 248 -4.17 5.32 -5.41
N GLN A 249 -3.87 6.22 -6.37
CA GLN A 249 -4.06 7.66 -6.18
C GLN A 249 -5.51 8.07 -5.87
N PHE A 250 -6.46 7.21 -6.15
CA PHE A 250 -7.90 7.47 -5.93
C PHE A 250 -8.41 6.94 -4.59
N GLY A 251 -7.58 6.22 -3.82
CA GLY A 251 -8.01 5.61 -2.55
C GLY A 251 -9.22 4.69 -2.75
N ASP A 252 -10.28 4.91 -2.00
CA ASP A 252 -11.52 4.11 -2.06
C ASP A 252 -12.43 4.43 -3.24
N ARG A 253 -12.12 5.48 -4.03
CA ARG A 253 -12.93 5.85 -5.21
C ARG A 253 -12.76 4.80 -6.30
N LYS A 254 -13.86 4.14 -6.66
CA LYS A 254 -13.89 3.19 -7.77
C LYS A 254 -13.96 3.94 -9.10
N LEU A 255 -13.07 3.59 -10.02
CA LEU A 255 -13.09 4.07 -11.38
C LEU A 255 -13.92 3.14 -12.28
N ASP A 256 -14.58 3.70 -13.27
CA ASP A 256 -15.27 2.93 -14.30
C ASP A 256 -14.38 2.77 -15.53
N TYR A 257 -13.72 1.63 -15.63
CA TYR A 257 -12.81 1.29 -16.75
C TYR A 257 -13.55 0.97 -18.06
N SER A 258 -14.89 0.95 -18.09
CA SER A 258 -15.68 0.84 -19.31
C SER A 258 -15.80 2.18 -20.06
N LEU A 259 -15.78 3.30 -19.33
CA LEU A 259 -15.77 4.66 -19.86
C LEU A 259 -14.35 5.06 -20.25
N ARG A 260 -13.93 4.74 -21.49
CA ARG A 260 -12.54 4.89 -21.90
C ARG A 260 -12.41 5.48 -23.31
N HIS A 261 -11.42 6.33 -23.48
CA HIS A 261 -10.99 6.91 -24.74
C HIS A 261 -9.52 6.55 -25.00
N GLU A 262 -9.19 6.06 -26.19
CA GLU A 262 -7.80 5.74 -26.52
C GLU A 262 -6.95 7.01 -26.49
N GLN A 263 -5.80 6.92 -25.81
CA GLN A 263 -4.83 7.99 -25.71
C GLN A 263 -3.70 7.74 -26.71
N LEU A 264 -3.65 8.53 -27.77
CA LEU A 264 -2.61 8.41 -28.77
C LEU A 264 -1.30 9.05 -28.30
N ARG A 265 -0.22 8.31 -28.44
CA ARG A 265 1.13 8.74 -28.00
C ARG A 265 1.52 10.09 -28.62
N HIS A 266 1.29 10.27 -29.92
CA HIS A 266 1.61 11.52 -30.61
C HIS A 266 0.91 12.71 -29.94
N ASP A 267 -0.42 12.64 -29.80
CA ASP A 267 -1.23 13.73 -29.25
C ASP A 267 -0.90 14.01 -27.79
N HIS A 268 -0.55 12.95 -27.06
CA HIS A 268 -0.16 13.09 -25.65
C HIS A 268 1.13 13.91 -25.51
N PHE A 269 2.19 13.56 -26.28
CA PHE A 269 3.50 14.17 -26.16
C PHE A 269 3.64 15.51 -26.92
N MET A 270 2.62 15.93 -27.65
CA MET A 270 2.51 17.31 -28.15
C MET A 270 2.13 18.31 -27.04
N LYS A 271 1.58 17.83 -25.91
CA LYS A 271 1.21 18.68 -24.79
C LYS A 271 2.47 19.09 -23.99
N PRO A 272 2.58 20.37 -23.57
CA PRO A 272 3.77 20.86 -22.84
C PRO A 272 4.09 20.03 -21.57
N GLY A 273 5.37 19.80 -21.32
CA GLY A 273 5.88 19.13 -20.13
C GLY A 273 5.62 17.61 -20.05
N LYS A 274 4.90 17.03 -21.02
CA LYS A 274 4.57 15.60 -20.99
C LYS A 274 5.75 14.73 -21.37
N ARG A 275 6.50 15.12 -22.40
CA ARG A 275 7.65 14.38 -22.89
C ARG A 275 8.80 14.44 -21.87
N GLU A 276 9.06 15.62 -21.35
CA GLU A 276 10.14 15.84 -20.37
C GLU A 276 9.94 14.97 -19.13
N ARG A 277 8.72 14.94 -18.59
CA ARG A 277 8.38 14.11 -17.42
C ARG A 277 8.50 12.61 -17.74
N TYR A 278 8.06 12.19 -18.92
CA TYR A 278 8.17 10.80 -19.36
C TYR A 278 9.63 10.36 -19.48
N GLU A 279 10.51 11.18 -20.11
CA GLU A 279 11.93 10.87 -20.21
C GLU A 279 12.61 10.87 -18.83
N ALA A 280 12.24 11.79 -17.94
CA ALA A 280 12.72 11.79 -16.56
C ALA A 280 12.35 10.51 -15.81
N LEU A 281 11.09 10.06 -15.91
CA LEU A 281 10.65 8.78 -15.31
C LEU A 281 11.39 7.59 -15.89
N LYS A 282 11.56 7.56 -17.21
CA LYS A 282 12.26 6.49 -17.92
C LYS A 282 13.75 6.40 -17.55
N GLU A 283 14.40 7.56 -17.41
CA GLU A 283 15.81 7.60 -17.00
C GLU A 283 15.96 7.18 -15.53
N ALA A 284 15.11 7.66 -14.63
CA ALA A 284 15.11 7.25 -13.23
C ALA A 284 14.87 5.73 -13.08
N LEU A 285 13.93 5.16 -13.85
CA LEU A 285 13.72 3.71 -13.89
C LEU A 285 14.98 2.96 -14.32
N LYS A 286 15.66 3.42 -15.37
CA LYS A 286 16.89 2.78 -15.83
C LYS A 286 18.04 2.89 -14.84
N GLN A 287 18.08 3.95 -14.05
CA GLN A 287 19.09 4.11 -12.99
C GLN A 287 18.83 3.15 -11.84
N GLU A 288 17.56 2.98 -11.44
CA GLU A 288 17.15 2.05 -10.39
C GLU A 288 17.42 0.58 -10.75
N LEU A 289 17.35 0.24 -12.05
CA LEU A 289 17.60 -1.11 -12.56
C LEU A 289 19.09 -1.43 -12.80
N LYS A 290 20.00 -0.48 -12.56
CA LYS A 290 21.44 -0.77 -12.66
C LYS A 290 21.87 -1.65 -11.47
N PRO A 291 22.68 -2.70 -11.74
CA PRO A 291 23.19 -3.58 -10.69
C PRO A 291 24.11 -2.87 -9.71
#